data_3b163e602b4b0e839bfe59eea353956e
#
_entry.id   3b163e602b4b0e839bfe59eea353956e
#
_cell.length_a   1.000
_cell.length_b   1.000
_cell.length_c   1.000
_cell.angle_alpha   90.00
_cell.angle_beta   90.00
_cell.angle_gamma   90.00
#
_symmetry.space_group_name_H-M   'P 1'
#
loop_
_entity.id
_entity.type
_entity.pdbx_description
1 polymer ?
#
loop_
_entity_poly.entity_id
_entity_poly.type
_entity_poly.pdbx_seq_one_letter_code
_entity_poly.pdbx_strand_id
1 'polypeptide(L)'
;MSDIFFVSIGAILGANIRFKIHHKLGNLNLDKGFLILIINTFASFGLGLFLSLVEQFRAFTYSYQLILFFSIGFFGSLSTFSSFVYDLFDLCLRLEFFRALKLFFISASLGLIAFACGIFLGNQ
;
A
#
# COMPACT_ATOMS: atom_id res chain seq x y z
N MET A 1 20.63 10.78 10.17
CA MET A 1 21.33 9.79 9.29
C MET A 1 20.72 8.40 9.39
N SER A 2 20.57 7.85 10.59
CA SER A 2 19.96 6.52 10.78
C SER A 2 18.53 6.42 10.24
N ASP A 3 17.71 7.45 10.39
CA ASP A 3 16.31 7.45 9.99
C ASP A 3 16.16 7.32 8.47
N ILE A 4 16.93 8.08 7.71
CA ILE A 4 16.97 7.99 6.24
C ILE A 4 17.39 6.59 5.79
N PHE A 5 18.32 5.98 6.49
CA PHE A 5 18.81 4.65 6.18
C PHE A 5 17.72 3.59 6.35
N PHE A 6 16.97 3.60 7.45
CA PHE A 6 15.86 2.66 7.68
C PHE A 6 14.74 2.84 6.66
N VAL A 7 14.33 4.07 6.39
CA VAL A 7 13.31 4.36 5.36
C VAL A 7 13.78 3.92 3.98
N SER A 8 15.03 4.18 3.62
CA SER A 8 15.58 3.84 2.31
C SER A 8 15.62 2.33 2.07
N ILE A 9 16.08 1.54 3.04
CA ILE A 9 16.08 0.07 2.92
C ILE A 9 14.67 -0.47 2.82
N GLY A 10 13.76 -0.01 3.68
CA GLY A 10 12.34 -0.39 3.61
C GLY A 10 11.74 -0.07 2.24
N ALA A 11 12.01 1.13 1.71
CA ALA A 11 11.52 1.57 0.40
C ALA A 11 12.07 0.72 -0.76
N ILE A 12 13.34 0.35 -0.73
CA ILE A 12 13.95 -0.53 -1.72
C ILE A 12 13.25 -1.91 -1.73
N LEU A 13 13.03 -2.49 -0.54
CA LEU A 13 12.36 -3.78 -0.43
C LEU A 13 10.90 -3.72 -0.90
N GLY A 14 10.14 -2.71 -0.46
CA GLY A 14 8.74 -2.54 -0.86
C GLY A 14 8.59 -2.31 -2.37
N ALA A 15 9.42 -1.47 -2.96
CA ALA A 15 9.40 -1.20 -4.40
C ALA A 15 9.78 -2.44 -5.22
N ASN A 16 10.78 -3.22 -4.77
CA ASN A 16 11.17 -4.47 -5.43
C ASN A 16 10.06 -5.52 -5.37
N ILE A 17 9.38 -5.66 -4.24
CA ILE A 17 8.25 -6.59 -4.10
C ILE A 17 7.11 -6.16 -5.00
N ARG A 18 6.76 -4.87 -5.00
CA ARG A 18 5.74 -4.32 -5.92
C ARG A 18 6.08 -4.62 -7.38
N PHE A 19 7.31 -4.39 -7.79
CA PHE A 19 7.77 -4.68 -9.15
C PHE A 19 7.62 -6.16 -9.49
N LYS A 20 8.05 -7.06 -8.60
CA LYS A 20 7.93 -8.52 -8.80
C LYS A 20 6.46 -8.96 -8.90
N ILE A 21 5.59 -8.41 -8.06
CA ILE A 21 4.15 -8.70 -8.10
C ILE A 21 3.56 -8.25 -9.44
N HIS A 22 3.87 -7.02 -9.87
CA HIS A 22 3.41 -6.50 -11.16
C HIS A 22 3.89 -7.36 -12.33
N HIS A 23 5.15 -7.77 -12.31
CA HIS A 23 5.71 -8.61 -13.38
C HIS A 23 5.09 -10.00 -13.41
N LYS A 24 4.94 -10.63 -12.25
CA LYS A 24 4.41 -12.00 -12.14
C LYS A 24 2.90 -12.07 -12.45
N LEU A 25 2.13 -11.14 -11.92
CA LEU A 25 0.67 -11.12 -12.10
C LEU A 25 0.25 -10.43 -13.40
N GLY A 26 1.08 -9.58 -13.99
CA GLY A 26 0.83 -8.98 -15.30
C GLY A 26 0.73 -10.01 -16.43
N ASN A 27 1.32 -11.19 -16.25
CA ASN A 27 1.22 -12.31 -17.20
C ASN A 27 -0.12 -13.05 -17.13
N LEU A 28 -0.97 -12.78 -16.13
CA LEU A 28 -2.26 -13.43 -15.93
C LEU A 28 -3.43 -12.75 -16.63
N ASN A 29 -3.18 -11.83 -17.57
CA ASN A 29 -4.20 -11.03 -18.28
C ASN A 29 -5.16 -10.25 -17.34
N LEU A 30 -4.71 -9.94 -16.13
CA LEU A 30 -5.46 -9.07 -15.23
C LEU A 30 -5.38 -7.62 -15.68
N ASP A 31 -6.48 -6.90 -15.54
CA ASP A 31 -6.49 -5.46 -15.77
C ASP A 31 -5.50 -4.76 -14.81
N LYS A 32 -4.68 -3.86 -15.36
CA LYS A 32 -3.65 -3.13 -14.60
C LYS A 32 -4.24 -2.38 -13.40
N GLY A 33 -5.41 -1.75 -13.58
CA GLY A 33 -6.11 -1.04 -12.52
C GLY A 33 -6.54 -1.97 -11.38
N PHE A 34 -7.00 -3.17 -11.70
CA PHE A 34 -7.37 -4.18 -10.72
C PHE A 34 -6.16 -4.66 -9.91
N LEU A 35 -5.01 -4.84 -10.56
CA LEU A 35 -3.77 -5.23 -9.90
C LEU A 35 -3.29 -4.17 -8.92
N ILE A 36 -3.33 -2.89 -9.32
CA ILE A 36 -2.98 -1.75 -8.45
C ILE A 36 -3.93 -1.69 -7.25
N LEU A 37 -5.22 -1.90 -7.47
CA LEU A 37 -6.22 -1.95 -6.40
C LEU A 37 -5.89 -3.02 -5.36
N ILE A 38 -5.56 -4.23 -5.79
CA ILE A 38 -5.18 -5.33 -4.91
C ILE A 38 -3.92 -4.97 -4.11
N ILE A 39 -2.87 -4.51 -4.76
CA ILE A 39 -1.60 -4.17 -4.10
C ILE A 39 -1.82 -3.08 -3.04
N ASN A 40 -2.56 -2.03 -3.37
CA ASN A 40 -2.83 -0.93 -2.46
C ASN A 40 -3.71 -1.38 -1.27
N THR A 41 -4.68 -2.26 -1.51
CA THR A 41 -5.53 -2.84 -0.46
C THR A 41 -4.72 -3.70 0.51
N PHE A 42 -3.85 -4.58 0.00
CA PHE A 42 -2.96 -5.39 0.83
C PHE A 42 -1.95 -4.55 1.61
N ALA A 43 -1.39 -3.52 0.98
CA ALA A 43 -0.48 -2.60 1.67
C ALA A 43 -1.18 -1.84 2.80
N SER A 44 -2.41 -1.39 2.60
CA SER A 44 -3.22 -0.73 3.62
C SER A 44 -3.55 -1.67 4.79
N PHE A 45 -3.94 -2.90 4.50
CA PHE A 45 -4.18 -3.93 5.52
C PHE A 45 -2.92 -4.21 6.33
N GLY A 46 -1.80 -4.47 5.65
CA GLY A 46 -0.51 -4.73 6.29
C GLY A 46 -0.04 -3.57 7.15
N LEU A 47 -0.24 -2.34 6.69
CA LEU A 47 0.09 -1.14 7.46
C LEU A 47 -0.75 -1.04 8.74
N GLY A 48 -2.06 -1.24 8.65
CA GLY A 48 -2.96 -1.22 9.81
C GLY A 48 -2.59 -2.29 10.84
N LEU A 49 -2.35 -3.51 10.38
CA LEU A 49 -1.92 -4.62 11.23
C LEU A 49 -0.58 -4.33 11.92
N PHE A 50 0.40 -3.85 11.16
CA PHE A 50 1.73 -3.53 11.69
C PHE A 50 1.68 -2.42 12.75
N LEU A 51 0.96 -1.32 12.50
CA LEU A 51 0.83 -0.22 13.44
C LEU A 51 0.17 -0.66 14.75
N SER A 52 -0.85 -1.49 14.68
CA SER A 52 -1.52 -2.05 15.84
C SER A 52 -0.58 -2.94 16.67
N LEU A 53 0.19 -3.81 16.01
CA LEU A 53 1.16 -4.67 16.69
C LEU A 53 2.28 -3.85 17.35
N VAL A 54 2.81 -2.83 16.67
CA VAL A 54 3.85 -1.97 17.24
C VAL A 54 3.33 -1.20 18.45
N GLU A 55 2.08 -0.79 18.45
CA GLU A 55 1.47 -0.11 19.62
C GLU A 55 1.42 -1.01 20.85
N GLN A 56 1.11 -2.30 20.68
CA GLN A 56 1.16 -3.28 21.77
C GLN A 56 2.58 -3.50 22.31
N PHE A 57 3.58 -3.39 21.45
CA PHE A 57 5.00 -3.62 21.77
C PHE A 57 5.77 -2.31 22.02
N ARG A 58 5.11 -1.21 22.46
CA ARG A 58 5.75 0.09 22.73
C ARG A 58 6.92 0.05 23.74
N ALA A 59 7.06 -1.02 24.48
CA ALA A 59 8.16 -1.23 25.41
C ALA A 59 9.52 -1.53 24.71
N PHE A 60 9.53 -1.78 23.40
CA PHE A 60 10.77 -2.04 22.69
C PHE A 60 11.50 -0.72 22.33
N THR A 61 12.77 -0.67 22.66
CA THR A 61 13.67 0.48 22.37
C THR A 61 13.76 0.84 20.90
N TYR A 62 13.47 -0.11 20.01
CA TYR A 62 13.59 0.04 18.54
C TYR A 62 12.25 0.27 17.83
N SER A 63 11.16 0.57 18.54
CA SER A 63 9.84 0.76 17.94
C SER A 63 9.81 1.88 16.88
N TYR A 64 10.54 2.95 17.11
CA TYR A 64 10.65 4.07 16.16
C TYR A 64 11.31 3.67 14.84
N GLN A 65 12.43 2.95 14.91
CA GLN A 65 13.12 2.47 13.71
C GLN A 65 12.29 1.46 12.91
N LEU A 66 11.54 0.61 13.61
CA LEU A 66 10.61 -0.34 12.96
C LEU A 66 9.47 0.40 12.23
N ILE A 67 8.94 1.47 12.81
CA ILE A 67 7.92 2.31 12.16
C ILE A 67 8.51 2.96 10.90
N LEU A 68 9.70 3.52 10.97
CA LEU A 68 10.37 4.11 9.81
C LEU A 68 10.58 3.10 8.69
N PHE A 69 11.08 1.93 9.03
CA PHE A 69 11.37 0.87 8.07
C PHE A 69 10.10 0.31 7.42
N PHE A 70 9.15 -0.18 8.23
CA PHE A 70 7.97 -0.85 7.73
C PHE A 70 6.87 0.11 7.28
N SER A 71 6.46 1.07 8.11
CA SER A 71 5.31 1.92 7.78
C SER A 71 5.64 2.89 6.67
N ILE A 72 6.70 3.65 6.82
CA ILE A 72 7.06 4.70 5.86
C ILE A 72 7.82 4.10 4.67
N GLY A 73 8.85 3.30 4.91
CA GLY A 73 9.67 2.71 3.87
C GLY A 73 8.94 1.63 3.09
N PHE A 74 8.67 0.50 3.74
CA PHE A 74 8.17 -0.70 3.09
C PHE A 74 6.72 -0.54 2.56
N PHE A 75 5.75 -0.28 3.42
CA PHE A 75 4.35 -0.15 3.00
C PHE A 75 4.11 1.11 2.17
N GLY A 76 4.83 2.22 2.47
CA GLY A 76 4.76 3.44 1.68
C GLY A 76 5.24 3.27 0.24
N SER A 77 6.24 2.42 0.00
CA SER A 77 6.74 2.13 -1.35
C SER A 77 6.03 0.95 -2.02
N LEU A 78 5.46 0.03 -1.24
CA LEU A 78 4.68 -1.09 -1.77
C LEU A 78 3.37 -0.61 -2.41
N SER A 79 2.66 0.30 -1.75
CA SER A 79 1.50 0.99 -2.33
C SER A 79 1.95 2.00 -3.39
N THR A 80 1.07 2.32 -4.33
CA THR A 80 1.37 3.27 -5.41
C THR A 80 0.22 4.22 -5.68
N PHE A 81 0.46 5.50 -5.38
CA PHE A 81 -0.47 6.57 -5.70
C PHE A 81 -0.34 7.02 -7.17
N SER A 82 0.88 7.10 -7.68
CA SER A 82 1.14 7.57 -9.04
C SER A 82 0.49 6.67 -10.11
N SER A 83 0.58 5.35 -9.97
CA SER A 83 -0.07 4.43 -10.90
C SER A 83 -1.60 4.51 -10.83
N PHE A 84 -2.14 4.71 -9.64
CA PHE A 84 -3.57 4.93 -9.43
C PHE A 84 -4.06 6.22 -10.12
N VAL A 85 -3.34 7.33 -9.94
CA VAL A 85 -3.66 8.60 -10.61
C VAL A 85 -3.55 8.48 -12.13
N TYR A 86 -2.54 7.75 -12.62
CA TYR A 86 -2.39 7.48 -14.05
C TYR A 86 -3.62 6.75 -14.63
N ASP A 87 -4.12 5.72 -13.95
CA ASP A 87 -5.31 4.99 -14.39
C ASP A 87 -6.57 5.87 -14.39
N LEU A 88 -6.74 6.71 -13.36
CA LEU A 88 -7.83 7.69 -13.33
C LEU A 88 -7.74 8.68 -14.50
N PHE A 89 -6.56 9.18 -14.77
CA PHE A 89 -6.31 10.11 -15.87
C PHE A 89 -6.59 9.46 -17.23
N ASP A 90 -6.14 8.23 -17.46
CA ASP A 90 -6.41 7.48 -18.68
C ASP A 90 -7.92 7.29 -18.91
N LEU A 91 -8.67 6.94 -17.86
CA LEU A 91 -10.13 6.83 -17.94
C LEU A 91 -10.79 8.19 -18.26
N CYS A 92 -10.30 9.28 -17.70
CA CYS A 92 -10.79 10.63 -18.01
C CYS A 92 -10.51 11.00 -19.47
N LEU A 93 -9.33 10.68 -20.02
CA LEU A 93 -9.00 10.90 -21.42
C LEU A 93 -9.88 10.10 -22.38
N ARG A 94 -10.34 8.93 -21.97
CA ARG A 94 -11.30 8.10 -22.73
C ARG A 94 -12.74 8.57 -22.56
N LEU A 95 -12.98 9.69 -21.84
CA LEU A 95 -14.31 10.19 -21.50
C LEU A 95 -15.17 9.21 -20.68
N GLU A 96 -14.53 8.29 -19.98
CA GLU A 96 -15.18 7.31 -19.11
C GLU A 96 -15.23 7.80 -17.65
N PHE A 97 -15.77 9.00 -17.43
CA PHE A 97 -15.81 9.65 -16.11
C PHE A 97 -16.51 8.83 -15.03
N PHE A 98 -17.55 8.10 -15.38
CA PHE A 98 -18.27 7.25 -14.44
C PHE A 98 -17.39 6.10 -13.92
N ARG A 99 -16.60 5.49 -14.81
CA ARG A 99 -15.63 4.47 -14.44
C ARG A 99 -14.51 5.03 -13.57
N ALA A 100 -14.02 6.24 -13.87
CA ALA A 100 -13.01 6.91 -13.07
C ALA A 100 -13.52 7.18 -11.65
N LEU A 101 -14.72 7.71 -11.48
CA LEU A 101 -15.34 7.92 -10.17
C LEU A 101 -15.53 6.61 -9.42
N LYS A 102 -16.01 5.58 -10.09
CA LYS A 102 -16.18 4.24 -9.50
C LYS A 102 -14.86 3.67 -9.01
N LEU A 103 -13.80 3.76 -9.81
CA LEU A 103 -12.46 3.30 -9.42
C LEU A 103 -11.95 4.07 -8.21
N PHE A 104 -12.12 5.40 -8.19
CA PHE A 104 -11.71 6.24 -7.08
C PHE A 104 -12.40 5.83 -5.76
N PHE A 105 -13.73 5.75 -5.76
CA PHE A 105 -14.49 5.42 -4.54
C PHE A 105 -14.25 3.99 -4.07
N ILE A 106 -14.16 3.02 -4.98
CA ILE A 106 -13.87 1.62 -4.63
C ILE A 106 -12.47 1.52 -4.01
N SER A 107 -11.46 2.15 -4.62
CA SER A 107 -10.07 2.11 -4.11
C SER A 107 -9.96 2.76 -2.73
N ALA A 108 -10.56 3.93 -2.54
CA ALA A 108 -10.55 4.62 -1.25
C ALA A 108 -11.28 3.81 -0.17
N SER A 109 -12.47 3.30 -0.48
CA SER A 109 -13.27 2.51 0.47
C SER A 109 -12.58 1.20 0.85
N LEU A 110 -12.08 0.45 -0.12
CA LEU A 110 -11.36 -0.81 0.14
C LEU A 110 -10.07 -0.58 0.93
N GLY A 111 -9.33 0.48 0.62
CA GLY A 111 -8.12 0.84 1.36
C GLY A 111 -8.42 1.16 2.83
N LEU A 112 -9.44 1.96 3.09
CA LEU A 112 -9.87 2.31 4.45
C LEU A 112 -10.39 1.10 5.24
N ILE A 113 -11.23 0.28 4.60
CA ILE A 113 -11.76 -0.95 5.23
C ILE A 113 -10.62 -1.92 5.53
N ALA A 114 -9.71 -2.13 4.59
CA ALA A 114 -8.57 -3.01 4.77
C ALA A 114 -7.65 -2.52 5.91
N PHE A 115 -7.39 -1.23 5.98
CA PHE A 115 -6.61 -0.61 7.06
C PHE A 115 -7.30 -0.81 8.43
N ALA A 116 -8.60 -0.54 8.52
CA ALA A 116 -9.39 -0.74 9.73
C ALA A 116 -9.43 -2.21 10.17
N CYS A 117 -9.59 -3.15 9.21
CA CYS A 117 -9.50 -4.58 9.49
C CYS A 117 -8.12 -4.99 10.01
N GLY A 118 -7.05 -4.43 9.45
CA GLY A 118 -5.69 -4.67 9.91
C GLY A 118 -5.50 -4.23 11.37
N ILE A 119 -5.96 -3.03 11.72
CA ILE A 119 -5.93 -2.53 13.11
C ILE A 119 -6.76 -3.45 14.03
N PHE A 120 -7.96 -3.79 13.63
CA PHE A 120 -8.86 -4.63 14.44
C PHE A 120 -8.24 -5.99 14.75
N LEU A 121 -7.67 -6.66 13.74
CA LEU A 121 -7.00 -7.95 13.92
C LEU A 121 -5.72 -7.83 14.76
N GLY A 122 -4.98 -6.76 14.62
CA GLY A 122 -3.78 -6.52 15.40
C GLY A 122 -4.04 -6.23 16.87
N ASN A 123 -5.24 -5.74 17.23
CA ASN A 123 -5.65 -5.46 18.61
C ASN A 123 -6.22 -6.68 19.37
N GLN A 124 -6.36 -7.81 18.71
CA GLN A 124 -6.79 -9.06 19.36
C GLN A 124 -5.61 -9.83 19.98
#